data_69be0fef024ccf316086e072f5e8bd5a
#
_entry.id   69be0fef024ccf316086e072f5e8bd5a
#
_cell.length_a   1.000
_cell.length_b   1.000
_cell.length_c   1.000
_cell.angle_alpha   90.00
_cell.angle_beta   90.00
_cell.angle_gamma   90.00
#
_symmetry.space_group_name_H-M   'P 1'
#
loop_
_entity.id
_entity.type
_entity.pdbx_description
1 polymer ?
#
loop_
_entity_poly.entity_id
_entity_poly.type
_entity_poly.pdbx_seq_one_letter_code
_entity_poly.pdbx_strand_id
1 'polypeptide(L)' 'MKPVLYREVKRRLEAAGFVQVYQTGSHAKFAKTTSEGTLTATVPKHREVAPGTLRSILRQAHLTEAEFKRL' A
#
# COMPACT_ATOMS: atom_id res chain seq x y z
N MET A 1 11.08 -0.60 10.34
CA MET A 1 10.95 0.01 9.00
C MET A 1 11.27 1.49 9.05
N LYS A 2 11.82 2.02 8.00
CA LYS A 2 12.00 3.45 7.85
C LYS A 2 10.79 4.04 7.12
N PRO A 3 10.54 5.36 7.26
CA PRO A 3 9.51 6.00 6.45
C PRO A 3 9.81 5.79 4.96
N VAL A 4 8.75 5.66 4.17
CA VAL A 4 8.89 5.45 2.72
C VAL A 4 8.08 6.53 2.00
N LEU A 5 8.61 7.07 0.93
CA LEU A 5 7.90 8.07 0.13
C LEU A 5 6.58 7.49 -0.40
N TYR A 6 5.55 8.32 -0.40
CA TYR A 6 4.23 7.89 -0.91
C TYR A 6 4.34 7.30 -2.32
N ARG A 7 5.07 7.97 -3.22
CA ARG A 7 5.19 7.49 -4.60
C ARG A 7 5.85 6.11 -4.67
N GLU A 8 6.75 5.80 -3.73
CA GLU A 8 7.39 4.50 -3.68
C GLU A 8 6.44 3.43 -3.14
N VAL A 9 5.62 3.78 -2.13
CA VAL A 9 4.60 2.88 -1.62
C VAL A 9 3.62 2.53 -2.75
N LYS A 10 3.18 3.54 -3.49
CA LYS A 10 2.28 3.35 -4.63
C LYS A 10 2.92 2.44 -5.68
N ARG A 11 4.17 2.70 -6.06
CA ARG A 11 4.88 1.89 -7.05
C ARG A 11 4.96 0.43 -6.62
N ARG A 12 5.28 0.19 -5.36
CA ARG A 12 5.41 -1.18 -4.85
C ARG A 12 4.06 -1.90 -4.76
N LEU A 13 3.01 -1.19 -4.35
CA LEU A 13 1.68 -1.78 -4.33
C LEU A 13 1.23 -2.13 -5.75
N GLU A 14 1.50 -1.27 -6.72
CA GLU A 14 1.18 -1.55 -8.12
C GLU A 14 1.99 -2.74 -8.63
N ALA A 15 3.25 -2.85 -8.25
CA ALA A 15 4.08 -3.99 -8.61
C ALA A 15 3.53 -5.29 -8.02
N ALA A 16 2.87 -5.21 -6.86
CA ALA A 16 2.24 -6.36 -6.22
C ALA A 16 0.86 -6.70 -6.81
N GLY A 17 0.39 -5.93 -7.78
CA GLY A 17 -0.87 -6.19 -8.45
C GLY A 17 -2.03 -5.33 -7.96
N PHE A 18 -1.79 -4.36 -7.10
CA PHE A 18 -2.82 -3.42 -6.65
C PHE A 18 -3.05 -2.34 -7.68
N VAL A 19 -4.28 -1.83 -7.75
CA VAL A 19 -4.67 -0.73 -8.62
C VAL A 19 -5.30 0.34 -7.76
N GLN A 20 -4.97 1.60 -8.01
CA GLN A 20 -5.60 2.70 -7.30
C GLN A 20 -7.03 2.83 -7.82
N VAL A 21 -8.01 2.59 -6.94
CA VAL A 21 -9.43 2.58 -7.31
C VAL A 21 -10.19 3.81 -6.83
N TYR A 22 -9.59 4.59 -5.91
CA TYR A 22 -10.30 5.69 -5.32
C TYR A 22 -9.33 6.65 -4.64
N GLN A 23 -9.65 7.94 -4.64
CA GLN A 23 -8.89 8.94 -3.92
C GLN A 23 -9.84 9.98 -3.34
N THR A 24 -9.69 10.25 -2.04
CA THR A 24 -10.46 11.28 -1.35
C THR A 24 -9.50 12.12 -0.52
N GLY A 25 -9.40 13.42 -0.82
CA GLY A 25 -8.52 14.30 -0.06
C GLY A 25 -7.10 13.75 0.00
N SER A 26 -6.65 13.45 1.21
CA SER A 26 -5.29 12.98 1.45
C SER A 26 -5.15 11.46 1.54
N HIS A 27 -6.15 10.71 1.11
CA HIS A 27 -6.10 9.24 1.17
C HIS A 27 -6.32 8.63 -0.20
N ALA A 28 -5.53 7.62 -0.54
CA ALA A 28 -5.68 6.86 -1.78
C ALA A 28 -6.00 5.42 -1.42
N LYS A 29 -7.00 4.84 -2.08
CA LYS A 29 -7.40 3.46 -1.85
C LYS A 29 -6.93 2.60 -3.01
N PHE A 30 -6.30 1.48 -2.70
CA PHE A 30 -5.79 0.50 -3.65
C PHE A 30 -6.52 -0.81 -3.46
N ALA A 31 -6.76 -1.53 -4.54
CA ALA A 31 -7.44 -2.82 -4.48
C ALA A 31 -6.74 -3.83 -5.38
N LYS A 32 -6.81 -5.08 -4.94
CA LYS A 32 -6.28 -6.21 -5.71
C LYS A 32 -7.27 -7.36 -5.61
N THR A 33 -7.71 -7.87 -6.75
CA THR A 33 -8.60 -9.03 -6.79
C THR A 33 -7.76 -10.30 -6.72
N THR A 34 -8.13 -11.21 -5.81
CA THR A 34 -7.49 -12.50 -5.66
C THR A 34 -8.53 -13.60 -5.78
N SER A 35 -8.07 -14.85 -5.84
CA SER A 35 -8.98 -16.00 -5.87
C SER A 35 -9.83 -16.10 -4.60
N GLU A 36 -9.39 -15.47 -3.52
CA GLU A 36 -10.09 -15.51 -2.23
C GLU A 36 -10.89 -14.24 -1.94
N GLY A 37 -10.95 -13.32 -2.89
CA GLY A 37 -11.67 -12.07 -2.72
C GLY A 37 -10.80 -10.86 -3.02
N THR A 38 -11.31 -9.69 -2.66
CA THR A 38 -10.62 -8.43 -2.93
C THR A 38 -9.89 -7.93 -1.69
N LEU A 39 -8.60 -7.64 -1.84
CA LEU A 39 -7.81 -6.98 -0.80
C LEU A 39 -7.85 -5.48 -1.06
N THR A 40 -7.94 -4.69 0.00
CA THR A 40 -7.89 -3.23 -0.13
C THR A 40 -6.90 -2.67 0.88
N ALA A 41 -6.21 -1.61 0.49
CA ALA A 41 -5.28 -0.92 1.37
C ALA A 41 -5.45 0.58 1.17
N THR A 42 -5.53 1.33 2.28
CA THR A 42 -5.67 2.78 2.25
C THR A 42 -4.34 3.41 2.62
N VAL A 43 -3.83 4.28 1.76
CA VAL A 43 -2.53 4.92 1.93
C VAL A 43 -2.72 6.42 2.05
N PRO A 44 -2.25 7.05 3.15
CA PRO A 44 -2.31 8.51 3.26
C PRO A 44 -1.34 9.13 2.26
N LYS A 45 -1.80 10.16 1.56
CA LYS A 45 -0.99 10.86 0.56
C LYS A 45 -0.11 11.91 1.20
N HIS A 46 0.66 11.51 2.19
CA HIS A 46 1.69 12.36 2.78
C HIS A 46 2.98 12.11 2.01
N ARG A 47 3.86 13.09 2.00
CA ARG A 47 5.14 12.95 1.29
C ARG A 47 5.86 11.67 1.69
N GLU A 48 5.85 11.39 3.00
CA GLU A 48 6.41 10.16 3.54
C GLU A 48 5.36 9.43 4.36
N VAL A 49 5.34 8.11 4.21
CA VAL A 49 4.44 7.25 4.97
C VAL A 49 5.23 6.71 6.17
N ALA A 50 4.74 6.98 7.37
CA ALA A 50 5.42 6.60 8.61
C ALA A 50 5.45 5.08 8.80
N PRO A 51 6.46 4.56 9.53
CA PRO A 51 6.61 3.11 9.72
C PRO A 51 5.38 2.41 10.30
N GLY A 52 4.72 3.02 11.28
CA GLY A 52 3.51 2.43 11.86
C GLY A 52 2.38 2.34 10.85
N THR A 53 2.22 3.37 10.03
CA THR A 53 1.22 3.40 8.97
C THR A 53 1.57 2.37 7.89
N LEU A 54 2.85 2.24 7.56
CA LEU A 54 3.30 1.23 6.61
C LEU A 54 2.95 -0.18 7.06
N ARG A 55 3.18 -0.50 8.34
CA ARG A 55 2.82 -1.82 8.85
C ARG A 55 1.33 -2.09 8.73
N SER A 56 0.50 -1.07 8.97
CA SER A 56 -0.94 -1.19 8.79
C SER A 56 -1.30 -1.45 7.33
N ILE A 57 -0.67 -0.72 6.41
CA ILE A 57 -0.88 -0.90 4.97
C ILE A 57 -0.50 -2.31 4.54
N LEU A 58 0.66 -2.79 4.98
CA LEU A 58 1.12 -4.14 4.64
C LEU A 58 0.18 -5.21 5.16
N ARG A 59 -0.36 -5.02 6.37
CA ARG A 59 -1.34 -5.93 6.93
C ARG A 59 -2.60 -5.97 6.08
N GLN A 60 -3.10 -4.81 5.66
CA GLN A 60 -4.26 -4.73 4.78
C GLN A 60 -3.99 -5.39 3.43
N ALA A 61 -2.78 -5.23 2.91
CA ALA A 61 -2.39 -5.76 1.60
C ALA A 61 -1.95 -7.22 1.65
N HIS A 62 -1.89 -7.82 2.84
CA HIS A 62 -1.38 -9.18 3.05
C HIS A 62 0.05 -9.35 2.55
N LEU A 63 0.88 -8.34 2.79
CA LEU A 63 2.30 -8.37 2.42
C LEU A 63 3.17 -8.38 3.69
N THR A 64 4.25 -9.14 3.65
CA THR A 64 5.26 -9.06 4.69
C THR A 64 6.22 -7.91 4.36
N GLU A 65 6.99 -7.45 5.34
CA GLU A 65 8.01 -6.43 5.09
C GLU A 65 9.02 -6.91 4.06
N ALA A 66 9.41 -8.18 4.14
CA ALA A 66 10.37 -8.76 3.19
C ALA A 66 9.82 -8.73 1.76
N GLU A 67 8.55 -9.11 1.59
CA GLU A 67 7.90 -9.06 0.29
C GLU A 67 7.84 -7.63 -0.25
N PHE A 68 7.44 -6.69 0.59
CA PHE A 68 7.33 -5.29 0.20
C PHE A 68 8.68 -4.72 -0.24
N LYS A 69 9.76 -5.07 0.46
CA LYS A 69 11.09 -4.58 0.11
C LYS A 69 11.61 -5.12 -1.22
N ARG A 70 11.09 -6.25 -1.66
CA ARG A 70 11.50 -6.87 -2.93
C ARG A 70 10.71 -6.36 -4.13
N LEU A 71 9.66 -5.58 -3.91
CA LEU A 71 8.82 -5.06 -4.98
C LEU A 71 9.47 -3.93 -5.78
#